data_46ead35acc0192a6e21aad136355206b
#
_entry.id   46ead35acc0192a6e21aad136355206b
#
_cell.length_a   1.000
_cell.length_b   1.000
_cell.length_c   1.000
_cell.angle_alpha   90.00
_cell.angle_beta   90.00
_cell.angle_gamma   90.00
#
_symmetry.space_group_name_H-M   'P 1'
#
loop_
_entity.id
_entity.type
_entity.pdbx_description
1 polymer ?
#
loop_
_entity_poly.entity_id
_entity_poly.type
_entity_poly.pdbx_seq_one_letter_code
_entity_poly.pdbx_strand_id
1 'polypeptide(L)'
;MPNDELLVEILECQNDTKIGHITLNSPETLNSLTLNMVNEISNLLDKWEADPKIKMIIIGGSGDKAFCAGGDIRALYESMCSQDGPIFAETFFESEYRLDYKLHNFRKPIISIIDGIVMGGGAGLMFGSSYRISTERTKFAMPEIGVGLFPDVGFTSVIKDLPEGLGLYIMLTSTQLNAADTLFCNLTDCSLSSEDLEKFFREIQETEWKDKKKDNLKILNAIVHQNGYIKKLNNFPKSKLKDELSNIQSLANASNLIEVAENILSNPNKDEWYLKGKESLKRGSPTSAHLIWLQCQNSSHLDLKEVFQFELNLAIQITRMGDFKEGIRALIIDKDNEAKWKYDSISNIPSVWLCLLYTSPSPRD
;
A
#
# COMPACT_ATOMS: atom_id res chain seq x y z
N MET A 1 7.59 -19.47 23.16
CA MET A 1 8.70 -18.95 22.34
C MET A 1 8.23 -17.60 21.87
N PRO A 2 9.04 -16.53 21.87
CA PRO A 2 8.62 -15.31 21.21
C PRO A 2 8.32 -15.70 19.75
N ASN A 3 7.16 -15.36 19.28
CA ASN A 3 6.79 -15.52 17.89
C ASN A 3 7.61 -14.46 17.18
N ASP A 4 8.64 -14.84 16.42
CA ASP A 4 9.43 -13.86 15.68
C ASP A 4 8.55 -13.32 14.56
N GLU A 5 8.02 -12.11 14.74
CA GLU A 5 7.15 -11.44 13.76
C GLU A 5 7.88 -11.16 12.42
N LEU A 6 9.22 -11.18 12.46
CA LEU A 6 10.08 -11.11 11.27
C LEU A 6 11.03 -12.29 11.25
N LEU A 7 11.18 -12.94 10.10
CA LEU A 7 12.30 -13.83 9.83
C LEU A 7 13.34 -13.04 9.05
N VAL A 8 14.57 -13.03 9.57
CA VAL A 8 15.68 -12.26 9.00
C VAL A 8 16.80 -13.19 8.63
N GLU A 9 17.14 -13.22 7.36
CA GLU A 9 18.17 -14.07 6.80
C GLU A 9 19.21 -13.27 6.00
N ILE A 10 20.43 -13.77 5.96
CA ILE A 10 21.47 -13.26 5.05
C ILE A 10 21.74 -14.35 4.02
N LEU A 11 21.41 -14.08 2.78
CA LEU A 11 21.65 -14.96 1.66
C LEU A 11 23.08 -14.71 1.15
N GLU A 12 23.93 -15.72 1.22
CA GLU A 12 25.28 -15.66 0.66
C GLU A 12 25.19 -15.76 -0.86
N CYS A 13 25.93 -14.90 -1.56
CA CYS A 13 25.98 -14.84 -3.02
C CYS A 13 27.43 -14.99 -3.51
N GLN A 14 27.63 -14.97 -4.84
CA GLN A 14 28.97 -15.06 -5.41
C GLN A 14 29.86 -13.87 -5.01
N ASN A 15 31.19 -14.10 -5.01
CA ASN A 15 32.22 -13.10 -4.72
C ASN A 15 32.07 -12.43 -3.35
N ASP A 16 31.68 -13.20 -2.30
CA ASP A 16 31.53 -12.73 -0.93
C ASP A 16 30.50 -11.56 -0.81
N THR A 17 29.58 -11.48 -1.77
CA THR A 17 28.45 -10.55 -1.69
C THR A 17 27.24 -11.20 -1.02
N LYS A 18 26.34 -10.39 -0.48
CA LYS A 18 25.20 -10.84 0.33
C LYS A 18 23.92 -10.09 -0.03
N ILE A 19 22.81 -10.73 0.28
CA ILE A 19 21.46 -10.13 0.21
C ILE A 19 20.83 -10.23 1.59
N GLY A 20 20.30 -9.12 2.11
CA GLY A 20 19.44 -9.13 3.28
C GLY A 20 18.04 -9.59 2.89
N HIS A 21 17.49 -10.58 3.56
CA HIS A 21 16.14 -11.07 3.32
C HIS A 21 15.29 -10.92 4.58
N ILE A 22 14.18 -10.21 4.46
CA ILE A 22 13.17 -10.00 5.49
C ILE A 22 11.88 -10.68 5.05
N THR A 23 11.36 -11.56 5.91
CA THR A 23 10.04 -12.15 5.72
C THR A 23 9.13 -11.71 6.85
N LEU A 24 8.04 -11.00 6.54
CA LEU A 24 6.97 -10.70 7.48
C LEU A 24 6.34 -12.02 7.90
N ASN A 25 6.28 -12.32 9.21
CA ASN A 25 5.98 -13.66 9.70
C ASN A 25 4.82 -13.70 10.70
N SER A 26 3.67 -13.20 10.28
CA SER A 26 2.40 -13.29 11.03
C SER A 26 1.26 -13.72 10.08
N PRO A 27 1.34 -14.91 9.45
CA PRO A 27 0.40 -15.33 8.40
C PRO A 27 -1.04 -15.44 8.89
N GLU A 28 -1.28 -15.65 10.18
CA GLU A 28 -2.61 -15.67 10.81
C GLU A 28 -3.29 -14.30 10.79
N THR A 29 -2.52 -13.20 10.79
CA THR A 29 -3.01 -11.83 10.64
C THR A 29 -2.76 -11.27 9.23
N LEU A 30 -2.50 -12.14 8.24
CA LEU A 30 -2.14 -11.76 6.88
C LEU A 30 -0.90 -10.86 6.84
N ASN A 31 0.07 -11.11 7.71
CA ASN A 31 1.32 -10.37 7.83
C ASN A 31 1.12 -8.86 8.10
N SER A 32 0.11 -8.51 8.91
CA SER A 32 -0.13 -7.11 9.28
C SER A 32 1.06 -6.54 10.07
N LEU A 33 1.40 -5.28 9.78
CA LEU A 33 2.55 -4.60 10.37
C LEU A 33 2.26 -4.17 11.81
N THR A 34 3.08 -4.63 12.73
CA THR A 34 3.14 -4.09 14.10
C THR A 34 4.16 -2.95 14.18
N LEU A 35 4.04 -2.08 15.20
CA LEU A 35 5.04 -1.04 15.45
C LEU A 35 6.44 -1.63 15.66
N ASN A 36 6.52 -2.83 16.27
CA ASN A 36 7.79 -3.54 16.46
C ASN A 36 8.40 -3.93 15.11
N MET A 37 7.62 -4.53 14.19
CA MET A 37 8.09 -4.86 12.84
C MET A 37 8.59 -3.62 12.09
N VAL A 38 7.84 -2.52 12.13
CA VAL A 38 8.22 -1.24 11.49
C VAL A 38 9.60 -0.76 12.00
N ASN A 39 9.78 -0.74 13.31
CA ASN A 39 11.03 -0.30 13.93
C ASN A 39 12.19 -1.27 13.61
N GLU A 40 11.95 -2.57 13.65
CA GLU A 40 12.97 -3.57 13.38
C GLU A 40 13.41 -3.53 11.91
N ILE A 41 12.49 -3.43 10.95
CA ILE A 41 12.81 -3.24 9.52
C ILE A 41 13.65 -1.97 9.34
N SER A 42 13.26 -0.86 9.96
CA SER A 42 14.02 0.39 9.88
C SER A 42 15.45 0.25 10.38
N ASN A 43 15.65 -0.44 11.52
CA ASN A 43 16.97 -0.70 12.09
C ASN A 43 17.83 -1.64 11.22
N LEU A 44 17.21 -2.69 10.63
CA LEU A 44 17.88 -3.58 9.69
C LEU A 44 18.36 -2.84 8.44
N LEU A 45 17.53 -1.95 7.91
CA LEU A 45 17.90 -1.12 6.75
C LEU A 45 19.12 -0.26 7.07
N ASP A 46 19.18 0.43 8.22
CA ASP A 46 20.33 1.24 8.62
C ASP A 46 21.61 0.38 8.71
N LYS A 47 21.51 -0.78 9.36
CA LYS A 47 22.62 -1.72 9.48
C LYS A 47 23.11 -2.23 8.12
N TRP A 48 22.18 -2.60 7.24
CA TRP A 48 22.52 -3.17 5.95
C TRP A 48 22.94 -2.12 4.92
N GLU A 49 22.51 -0.88 5.08
CA GLU A 49 23.00 0.21 4.23
C GLU A 49 24.49 0.46 4.48
N ALA A 50 24.93 0.35 5.73
CA ALA A 50 26.33 0.54 6.13
C ALA A 50 27.23 -0.66 5.76
N ASP A 51 26.70 -1.88 5.61
CA ASP A 51 27.48 -3.08 5.29
C ASP A 51 27.81 -3.15 3.78
N PRO A 52 29.10 -3.03 3.37
CA PRO A 52 29.47 -3.06 1.96
C PRO A 52 29.25 -4.42 1.30
N LYS A 53 29.10 -5.51 2.05
CA LYS A 53 28.82 -6.84 1.51
C LYS A 53 27.37 -7.00 1.11
N ILE A 54 26.45 -6.37 1.80
CA ILE A 54 25.03 -6.37 1.42
C ILE A 54 24.84 -5.53 0.16
N LYS A 55 24.38 -6.15 -0.91
CA LYS A 55 24.19 -5.49 -2.22
C LYS A 55 22.73 -5.17 -2.51
N MET A 56 21.82 -5.83 -1.84
CA MET A 56 20.38 -5.77 -2.09
C MET A 56 19.61 -6.24 -0.87
N ILE A 57 18.35 -5.84 -0.76
CA ILE A 57 17.40 -6.32 0.24
C ILE A 57 16.21 -6.94 -0.47
N ILE A 58 15.66 -8.02 0.09
CA ILE A 58 14.41 -8.63 -0.34
C ILE A 58 13.43 -8.56 0.83
N ILE A 59 12.19 -8.18 0.55
CA ILE A 59 11.08 -8.18 1.50
C ILE A 59 9.98 -9.08 0.93
N GLY A 60 9.53 -10.05 1.73
CA GLY A 60 8.43 -10.97 1.40
C GLY A 60 7.51 -11.20 2.59
N GLY A 61 6.42 -11.92 2.37
CA GLY A 61 5.50 -12.37 3.43
C GLY A 61 5.53 -13.88 3.57
N SER A 62 5.36 -14.40 4.79
CA SER A 62 5.21 -15.82 5.05
C SER A 62 3.81 -16.32 4.69
N GLY A 63 3.72 -17.61 4.35
CA GLY A 63 2.46 -18.23 3.91
C GLY A 63 2.14 -17.93 2.45
N ASP A 64 0.92 -18.31 2.04
CA ASP A 64 0.46 -18.27 0.64
C ASP A 64 -0.71 -17.29 0.42
N LYS A 65 -1.13 -16.54 1.47
CA LYS A 65 -2.32 -15.69 1.42
C LYS A 65 -2.00 -14.23 1.20
N ALA A 66 -0.94 -13.72 1.82
CA ALA A 66 -0.67 -12.29 1.81
C ALA A 66 0.83 -11.98 1.86
N PHE A 67 1.22 -10.99 1.11
CA PHE A 67 2.46 -10.26 1.36
C PHE A 67 2.33 -9.47 2.67
N CYS A 68 1.36 -8.54 2.74
CA CYS A 68 1.01 -7.78 3.93
C CYS A 68 -0.36 -7.09 3.75
N ALA A 69 -1.27 -7.30 4.67
CA ALA A 69 -2.63 -6.74 4.60
C ALA A 69 -2.79 -5.36 5.26
N GLY A 70 -1.69 -4.67 5.57
CA GLY A 70 -1.69 -3.34 6.18
C GLY A 70 -1.18 -3.32 7.61
N GLY A 71 -1.38 -2.21 8.33
CA GLY A 71 -1.02 -2.07 9.73
C GLY A 71 -1.92 -2.87 10.69
N ASP A 72 -1.48 -3.07 11.92
CA ASP A 72 -2.31 -3.66 12.98
C ASP A 72 -3.38 -2.67 13.45
N ILE A 73 -4.46 -2.57 12.67
CA ILE A 73 -5.56 -1.64 12.94
C ILE A 73 -6.31 -1.96 14.25
N ARG A 74 -6.18 -3.18 14.79
CA ARG A 74 -6.76 -3.51 16.12
C ARG A 74 -6.01 -2.78 17.23
N ALA A 75 -4.67 -2.79 17.21
CA ALA A 75 -3.86 -2.06 18.17
C ALA A 75 -4.10 -0.53 18.04
N LEU A 76 -4.28 -0.02 16.81
CA LEU A 76 -4.65 1.38 16.57
C LEU A 76 -6.01 1.72 17.20
N TYR A 77 -7.01 0.85 17.05
CA TYR A 77 -8.32 1.01 17.67
C TYR A 77 -8.23 1.07 19.20
N GLU A 78 -7.51 0.15 19.81
CA GLU A 78 -7.32 0.10 21.26
C GLU A 78 -6.66 1.39 21.79
N SER A 79 -5.68 1.93 21.05
CA SER A 79 -5.07 3.22 21.36
C SER A 79 -6.09 4.37 21.32
N MET A 80 -6.92 4.43 20.26
CA MET A 80 -7.96 5.46 20.14
C MET A 80 -9.07 5.34 21.19
N CYS A 81 -9.16 4.19 21.88
CA CYS A 81 -10.07 3.98 23.01
C CYS A 81 -9.42 4.29 24.37
N SER A 82 -8.11 4.46 24.40
CA SER A 82 -7.37 4.73 25.64
C SER A 82 -7.72 6.09 26.26
N GLN A 83 -7.61 6.19 27.58
CA GLN A 83 -7.76 7.45 28.31
C GLN A 83 -6.64 8.46 28.00
N ASP A 84 -5.45 7.96 27.62
CA ASP A 84 -4.29 8.77 27.26
C ASP A 84 -4.39 9.32 25.81
N GLY A 85 -5.47 9.00 25.10
CA GLY A 85 -5.69 9.40 23.71
C GLY A 85 -4.93 8.51 22.70
N PRO A 86 -4.88 8.90 21.43
CA PRO A 86 -4.39 8.06 20.35
C PRO A 86 -2.85 8.07 20.19
N ILE A 87 -2.09 8.21 21.29
CA ILE A 87 -0.62 8.38 21.25
C ILE A 87 0.07 7.23 20.52
N PHE A 88 -0.33 5.99 20.80
CA PHE A 88 0.25 4.84 20.10
C PHE A 88 -0.07 4.86 18.59
N ALA A 89 -1.31 5.19 18.21
CA ALA A 89 -1.71 5.27 16.81
C ALA A 89 -0.92 6.36 16.06
N GLU A 90 -0.73 7.53 16.69
CA GLU A 90 0.08 8.61 16.14
C GLU A 90 1.55 8.19 15.97
N THR A 91 2.12 7.53 16.99
CA THR A 91 3.49 6.98 16.94
C THR A 91 3.63 5.92 15.84
N PHE A 92 2.62 5.08 15.66
CA PHE A 92 2.62 4.07 14.60
C PHE A 92 2.69 4.71 13.22
N PHE A 93 1.79 5.64 12.90
CA PHE A 93 1.80 6.33 11.60
C PHE A 93 3.09 7.10 11.36
N GLU A 94 3.61 7.79 12.37
CA GLU A 94 4.90 8.48 12.25
C GLU A 94 6.03 7.52 11.93
N SER A 95 6.11 6.38 12.62
CA SER A 95 7.15 5.38 12.42
C SER A 95 7.03 4.69 11.07
N GLU A 96 5.81 4.32 10.67
CA GLU A 96 5.52 3.68 9.39
C GLU A 96 5.88 4.59 8.22
N TYR A 97 5.44 5.86 8.23
CA TYR A 97 5.74 6.78 7.12
C TYR A 97 7.22 7.19 7.07
N ARG A 98 7.92 7.22 8.21
CA ARG A 98 9.38 7.36 8.23
C ARG A 98 10.08 6.16 7.59
N LEU A 99 9.59 4.95 7.85
CA LEU A 99 10.09 3.73 7.21
C LEU A 99 9.84 3.77 5.70
N ASP A 100 8.62 4.10 5.27
CA ASP A 100 8.27 4.16 3.85
C ASP A 100 9.13 5.19 3.12
N TYR A 101 9.29 6.39 3.68
CA TYR A 101 10.17 7.41 3.11
C TYR A 101 11.63 6.93 3.03
N LYS A 102 12.11 6.18 4.05
CA LYS A 102 13.44 5.57 4.05
C LYS A 102 13.59 4.56 2.92
N LEU A 103 12.60 3.69 2.69
CA LEU A 103 12.60 2.69 1.62
C LEU A 103 12.74 3.36 0.23
N HIS A 104 11.95 4.39 -0.03
CA HIS A 104 12.03 5.16 -1.29
C HIS A 104 13.43 5.74 -1.56
N ASN A 105 14.11 6.19 -0.51
CA ASN A 105 15.43 6.86 -0.61
C ASN A 105 16.61 5.90 -0.39
N PHE A 106 16.37 4.61 -0.22
CA PHE A 106 17.41 3.64 0.12
C PHE A 106 18.43 3.49 -1.01
N ARG A 107 19.71 3.48 -0.66
CA ARG A 107 20.82 3.52 -1.62
C ARG A 107 21.05 2.18 -2.35
N LYS A 108 20.64 1.07 -1.77
CA LYS A 108 20.73 -0.27 -2.38
C LYS A 108 19.37 -0.66 -2.97
N PRO A 109 19.30 -1.58 -3.94
CA PRO A 109 18.02 -2.10 -4.40
C PRO A 109 17.25 -2.77 -3.25
N ILE A 110 15.96 -2.48 -3.18
CA ILE A 110 14.99 -3.22 -2.38
C ILE A 110 14.03 -3.89 -3.36
N ILE A 111 13.84 -5.18 -3.20
CA ILE A 111 12.89 -5.98 -3.98
C ILE A 111 11.76 -6.38 -3.05
N SER A 112 10.52 -6.13 -3.42
CA SER A 112 9.36 -6.73 -2.77
C SER A 112 8.80 -7.87 -3.61
N ILE A 113 8.61 -9.03 -2.98
CA ILE A 113 7.93 -10.21 -3.55
C ILE A 113 6.48 -10.17 -3.08
N ILE A 114 5.60 -9.68 -3.95
CA ILE A 114 4.20 -9.41 -3.62
C ILE A 114 3.37 -10.66 -3.99
N ASP A 115 3.42 -11.65 -3.11
CA ASP A 115 2.72 -12.90 -3.28
C ASP A 115 1.47 -12.94 -2.40
N GLY A 116 0.30 -12.82 -3.01
CA GLY A 116 -0.98 -12.73 -2.31
C GLY A 116 -1.48 -11.30 -2.08
N ILE A 117 -2.16 -11.08 -0.97
CA ILE A 117 -2.80 -9.81 -0.61
C ILE A 117 -1.75 -8.75 -0.25
N VAL A 118 -1.95 -7.53 -0.76
CA VAL A 118 -1.18 -6.34 -0.38
C VAL A 118 -2.13 -5.14 -0.27
N MET A 119 -2.17 -4.52 0.92
CA MET A 119 -3.09 -3.41 1.24
C MET A 119 -2.44 -2.47 2.27
N GLY A 120 -2.89 -1.21 2.33
CA GLY A 120 -2.47 -0.24 3.35
C GLY A 120 -0.96 -0.19 3.56
N GLY A 121 -0.48 -0.35 4.80
CA GLY A 121 0.96 -0.37 5.13
C GLY A 121 1.79 -1.37 4.32
N GLY A 122 1.20 -2.50 3.89
CA GLY A 122 1.86 -3.41 2.95
C GLY A 122 2.13 -2.77 1.58
N ALA A 123 1.22 -1.89 1.13
CA ALA A 123 1.44 -1.11 -0.08
C ALA A 123 2.59 -0.09 0.10
N GLY A 124 2.80 0.46 1.30
CA GLY A 124 3.92 1.33 1.62
C GLY A 124 5.27 0.63 1.41
N LEU A 125 5.44 -0.58 1.96
CA LEU A 125 6.62 -1.41 1.71
C LEU A 125 6.83 -1.69 0.22
N MET A 126 5.74 -1.94 -0.52
CA MET A 126 5.77 -2.18 -1.96
C MET A 126 6.21 -0.92 -2.72
N PHE A 127 5.60 0.24 -2.45
CA PHE A 127 5.89 1.50 -3.17
C PHE A 127 7.30 2.00 -2.91
N GLY A 128 7.82 1.84 -1.68
CA GLY A 128 9.19 2.18 -1.32
C GLY A 128 10.25 1.27 -1.96
N SER A 129 9.85 0.10 -2.49
CA SER A 129 10.76 -0.84 -3.11
C SER A 129 11.19 -0.40 -4.52
N SER A 130 12.47 -0.67 -4.84
CA SER A 130 13.06 -0.30 -6.13
C SER A 130 12.69 -1.26 -7.26
N TYR A 131 12.23 -2.45 -6.92
CA TYR A 131 11.78 -3.48 -7.85
C TYR A 131 10.68 -4.32 -7.20
N ARG A 132 9.52 -4.39 -7.85
CA ARG A 132 8.30 -4.96 -7.31
C ARG A 132 7.87 -6.13 -8.17
N ILE A 133 7.86 -7.31 -7.59
CA ILE A 133 7.54 -8.57 -8.27
C ILE A 133 6.18 -9.06 -7.80
N SER A 134 5.19 -9.09 -8.69
CA SER A 134 3.90 -9.72 -8.42
C SER A 134 3.90 -11.21 -8.79
N THR A 135 2.94 -11.96 -8.26
CA THR A 135 2.62 -13.32 -8.69
C THR A 135 1.18 -13.39 -9.19
N GLU A 136 0.77 -14.53 -9.74
CA GLU A 136 -0.63 -14.78 -10.12
C GLU A 136 -1.60 -14.67 -8.94
N ARG A 137 -1.08 -14.75 -7.70
CA ARG A 137 -1.86 -14.63 -6.46
C ARG A 137 -2.02 -13.20 -5.97
N THR A 138 -1.29 -12.25 -6.55
CA THR A 138 -1.31 -10.84 -6.11
C THR A 138 -2.71 -10.25 -6.16
N LYS A 139 -3.10 -9.63 -5.06
CA LYS A 139 -4.36 -8.90 -4.86
C LYS A 139 -4.06 -7.60 -4.15
N PHE A 140 -3.92 -6.54 -4.92
CA PHE A 140 -3.70 -5.19 -4.39
C PHE A 140 -5.04 -4.47 -4.18
N ALA A 141 -5.19 -3.74 -3.09
CA ALA A 141 -6.26 -2.77 -2.91
C ALA A 141 -5.87 -1.67 -1.92
N MET A 142 -6.53 -0.52 -2.02
CA MET A 142 -6.52 0.56 -1.02
C MET A 142 -7.94 0.71 -0.46
N PRO A 143 -8.31 -0.08 0.58
CA PRO A 143 -9.70 -0.16 1.06
C PRO A 143 -10.02 0.83 2.19
N GLU A 144 -9.18 1.83 2.42
CA GLU A 144 -9.16 2.71 3.59
C GLU A 144 -10.47 3.48 3.78
N ILE A 145 -11.19 3.80 2.69
CA ILE A 145 -12.52 4.44 2.75
C ILE A 145 -13.51 3.62 3.59
N GLY A 146 -13.38 2.29 3.56
CA GLY A 146 -14.25 1.36 4.30
C GLY A 146 -14.00 1.32 5.81
N VAL A 147 -12.85 1.82 6.26
CA VAL A 147 -12.50 1.91 7.69
C VAL A 147 -12.41 3.36 8.18
N GLY A 148 -12.83 4.33 7.37
CA GLY A 148 -12.83 5.73 7.77
C GLY A 148 -11.44 6.37 7.78
N LEU A 149 -10.49 5.80 7.05
CA LEU A 149 -9.16 6.33 6.76
C LEU A 149 -9.14 6.80 5.28
N PHE A 150 -8.01 7.11 4.76
CA PHE A 150 -7.74 7.44 3.34
C PHE A 150 -6.54 6.61 2.87
N PRO A 151 -6.38 6.35 1.56
CA PRO A 151 -5.17 5.72 1.02
C PRO A 151 -3.93 6.57 1.31
N ASP A 152 -3.09 6.06 2.20
CA ASP A 152 -1.90 6.71 2.75
C ASP A 152 -0.60 6.06 2.22
N VAL A 153 0.44 5.99 3.03
CA VAL A 153 1.72 5.31 2.77
C VAL A 153 2.43 5.76 1.49
N GLY A 154 2.29 7.03 1.14
CA GLY A 154 2.85 7.62 -0.07
C GLY A 154 1.98 7.46 -1.32
N PHE A 155 0.75 6.91 -1.22
CA PHE A 155 -0.11 6.69 -2.38
C PHE A 155 -0.48 7.99 -3.11
N THR A 156 -0.54 9.12 -2.40
CA THR A 156 -0.72 10.44 -3.04
C THR A 156 0.32 10.69 -4.13
N SER A 157 1.57 10.23 -3.96
CA SER A 157 2.61 10.36 -4.98
C SER A 157 2.43 9.41 -6.16
N VAL A 158 1.72 8.29 -5.96
CA VAL A 158 1.44 7.30 -7.00
C VAL A 158 0.33 7.75 -7.93
N ILE A 159 -0.65 8.52 -7.43
CA ILE A 159 -1.84 8.96 -8.18
C ILE A 159 -1.47 9.67 -9.48
N LYS A 160 -0.44 10.53 -9.44
CA LYS A 160 0.00 11.33 -10.61
C LYS A 160 0.54 10.48 -11.78
N ASP A 161 1.02 9.26 -11.48
CA ASP A 161 1.59 8.35 -12.46
C ASP A 161 0.54 7.36 -13.02
N LEU A 162 -0.67 7.36 -12.45
CA LEU A 162 -1.80 6.57 -12.94
C LEU A 162 -2.51 7.28 -14.10
N PRO A 163 -3.17 6.53 -14.99
CA PRO A 163 -4.08 7.12 -15.97
C PRO A 163 -5.10 8.05 -15.30
N GLU A 164 -5.42 9.16 -15.95
CA GLU A 164 -6.34 10.18 -15.42
C GLU A 164 -7.65 9.57 -14.90
N GLY A 165 -8.09 9.99 -13.70
CA GLY A 165 -9.29 9.52 -13.04
C GLY A 165 -9.20 8.13 -12.41
N LEU A 166 -8.22 7.31 -12.81
CA LEU A 166 -8.09 5.93 -12.31
C LEU A 166 -7.79 5.88 -10.83
N GLY A 167 -6.84 6.71 -10.35
CA GLY A 167 -6.50 6.77 -8.92
C GLY A 167 -7.72 7.11 -8.05
N LEU A 168 -8.46 8.16 -8.44
CA LEU A 168 -9.69 8.55 -7.74
C LEU A 168 -10.72 7.42 -7.70
N TYR A 169 -10.95 6.74 -8.84
CA TYR A 169 -11.87 5.62 -8.91
C TYR A 169 -11.47 4.46 -8.00
N ILE A 170 -10.20 4.03 -8.04
CA ILE A 170 -9.69 2.92 -7.22
C ILE A 170 -9.87 3.22 -5.73
N MET A 171 -9.51 4.43 -5.29
CA MET A 171 -9.59 4.83 -3.90
C MET A 171 -11.04 4.93 -3.39
N LEU A 172 -11.94 5.54 -4.17
CA LEU A 172 -13.36 5.68 -3.79
C LEU A 172 -14.09 4.33 -3.77
N THR A 173 -13.68 3.38 -4.61
CA THR A 173 -14.37 2.10 -4.78
C THR A 173 -13.67 0.93 -4.10
N SER A 174 -12.49 1.15 -3.48
CA SER A 174 -11.65 0.07 -2.93
C SER A 174 -11.43 -1.07 -3.94
N THR A 175 -11.32 -0.74 -5.21
CA THR A 175 -11.23 -1.74 -6.29
C THR A 175 -10.00 -2.60 -6.10
N GLN A 176 -10.20 -3.93 -6.04
CA GLN A 176 -9.11 -4.88 -5.98
C GLN A 176 -8.48 -5.09 -7.36
N LEU A 177 -7.16 -4.96 -7.43
CA LEU A 177 -6.34 -5.14 -8.61
C LEU A 177 -5.64 -6.50 -8.56
N ASN A 178 -5.66 -7.22 -9.67
CA ASN A 178 -4.87 -8.42 -9.85
C ASN A 178 -3.46 -8.08 -10.38
N ALA A 179 -2.61 -9.09 -10.55
CA ALA A 179 -1.24 -8.90 -11.03
C ALA A 179 -1.15 -8.21 -12.41
N ALA A 180 -2.10 -8.48 -13.33
CA ALA A 180 -2.11 -7.81 -14.63
C ALA A 180 -2.54 -6.34 -14.51
N ASP A 181 -3.45 -6.03 -13.59
CA ASP A 181 -3.84 -4.66 -13.29
C ASP A 181 -2.68 -3.88 -12.65
N THR A 182 -1.93 -4.50 -11.72
CA THR A 182 -0.78 -3.84 -11.09
C THR A 182 0.35 -3.57 -12.08
N LEU A 183 0.60 -4.47 -13.03
CA LEU A 183 1.53 -4.23 -14.15
C LEU A 183 1.04 -3.11 -15.08
N PHE A 184 -0.24 -3.10 -15.42
CA PHE A 184 -0.84 -2.07 -16.27
C PHE A 184 -0.71 -0.67 -15.65
N CYS A 185 -0.85 -0.59 -14.33
CA CYS A 185 -0.72 0.64 -13.55
C CYS A 185 0.74 1.01 -13.18
N ASN A 186 1.74 0.24 -13.60
CA ASN A 186 3.14 0.38 -13.16
C ASN A 186 3.31 0.32 -11.62
N LEU A 187 2.38 -0.32 -10.92
CA LEU A 187 2.49 -0.57 -9.48
C LEU A 187 3.45 -1.73 -9.20
N THR A 188 3.64 -2.65 -10.16
CA THR A 188 4.67 -3.69 -10.15
C THR A 188 5.49 -3.64 -11.42
N ASP A 189 6.75 -4.08 -11.34
CA ASP A 189 7.73 -3.98 -12.43
C ASP A 189 7.74 -5.26 -13.30
N CYS A 190 7.41 -6.40 -12.70
CA CYS A 190 7.26 -7.67 -13.40
C CYS A 190 6.36 -8.63 -12.61
N SER A 191 6.06 -9.76 -13.25
CA SER A 191 5.34 -10.87 -12.61
C SER A 191 6.07 -12.18 -12.83
N LEU A 192 6.13 -13.00 -11.77
CA LEU A 192 6.63 -14.37 -11.81
C LEU A 192 5.49 -15.33 -11.43
N SER A 193 5.57 -16.60 -11.86
CA SER A 193 4.75 -17.63 -11.24
C SER A 193 5.22 -17.87 -9.82
N SER A 194 4.30 -18.04 -8.87
CA SER A 194 4.64 -18.40 -7.49
C SER A 194 5.47 -19.69 -7.42
N GLU A 195 5.28 -20.62 -8.34
CA GLU A 195 6.06 -21.85 -8.48
C GLU A 195 7.51 -21.59 -8.90
N ASP A 196 7.79 -20.47 -9.57
CA ASP A 196 9.14 -20.12 -10.03
C ASP A 196 9.95 -19.32 -8.96
N LEU A 197 9.36 -18.94 -7.83
CA LEU A 197 10.04 -18.12 -6.80
C LEU A 197 11.28 -18.81 -6.23
N GLU A 198 11.22 -20.12 -5.93
CA GLU A 198 12.41 -20.85 -5.45
C GLU A 198 13.55 -20.85 -6.48
N LYS A 199 13.20 -20.99 -7.75
CA LYS A 199 14.18 -20.93 -8.84
C LYS A 199 14.77 -19.52 -8.93
N PHE A 200 13.95 -18.50 -8.85
CA PHE A 200 14.39 -17.11 -8.83
C PHE A 200 15.35 -16.83 -7.67
N PHE A 201 15.03 -17.29 -6.44
CA PHE A 201 15.93 -17.16 -5.29
C PHE A 201 17.28 -17.82 -5.51
N ARG A 202 17.33 -19.02 -6.10
CA ARG A 202 18.62 -19.68 -6.45
C ARG A 202 19.42 -18.86 -7.45
N GLU A 203 18.79 -18.36 -8.51
CA GLU A 203 19.47 -17.57 -9.54
C GLU A 203 20.05 -16.27 -9.00
N ILE A 204 19.35 -15.56 -8.11
CA ILE A 204 19.89 -14.36 -7.49
C ILE A 204 21.05 -14.64 -6.54
N GLN A 205 21.08 -15.81 -5.86
CA GLN A 205 22.22 -16.23 -5.03
C GLN A 205 23.43 -16.63 -5.88
N GLU A 206 23.20 -17.21 -7.05
CA GLU A 206 24.26 -17.57 -8.01
C GLU A 206 24.76 -16.37 -8.83
N THR A 207 24.24 -15.18 -8.59
CA THR A 207 24.56 -13.96 -9.33
C THR A 207 25.66 -13.15 -8.64
N GLU A 208 26.56 -12.57 -9.45
CA GLU A 208 27.55 -11.61 -9.00
C GLU A 208 26.96 -10.21 -8.93
N TRP A 209 26.73 -9.69 -7.73
CA TRP A 209 26.18 -8.36 -7.51
C TRP A 209 27.26 -7.27 -7.48
N LYS A 210 26.90 -6.06 -7.92
CA LYS A 210 27.80 -4.90 -8.04
C LYS A 210 27.57 -3.90 -6.91
N ASP A 211 28.39 -2.86 -6.83
CA ASP A 211 28.27 -1.81 -5.80
C ASP A 211 27.18 -0.81 -6.10
N LYS A 212 26.87 -0.56 -7.38
CA LYS A 212 25.94 0.48 -7.79
C LYS A 212 24.51 -0.08 -7.92
N LYS A 213 23.55 0.58 -7.25
CA LYS A 213 22.11 0.27 -7.32
C LYS A 213 21.63 0.06 -8.76
N LYS A 214 21.99 1.00 -9.66
CA LYS A 214 21.56 0.96 -11.07
C LYS A 214 22.03 -0.29 -11.82
N ASP A 215 23.25 -0.78 -11.53
CA ASP A 215 23.80 -1.95 -12.21
C ASP A 215 23.11 -3.22 -11.70
N ASN A 216 22.82 -3.30 -10.39
CA ASN A 216 22.08 -4.42 -9.79
C ASN A 216 20.63 -4.49 -10.33
N LEU A 217 19.96 -3.36 -10.49
CA LEU A 217 18.62 -3.35 -11.10
C LEU A 217 18.63 -3.82 -12.56
N LYS A 218 19.68 -3.50 -13.33
CA LYS A 218 19.83 -4.02 -14.71
C LYS A 218 20.06 -5.54 -14.71
N ILE A 219 20.91 -6.04 -13.81
CA ILE A 219 21.18 -7.48 -13.67
C ILE A 219 19.87 -8.21 -13.31
N LEU A 220 19.16 -7.70 -12.30
CA LEU A 220 17.87 -8.26 -11.88
C LEU A 220 16.85 -8.31 -13.04
N ASN A 221 16.71 -7.21 -13.76
CA ASN A 221 15.84 -7.14 -14.92
C ASN A 221 16.25 -8.15 -16.02
N ALA A 222 17.54 -8.35 -16.24
CA ALA A 222 18.04 -9.35 -17.17
C ALA A 222 17.70 -10.79 -16.72
N ILE A 223 17.82 -11.11 -15.44
CA ILE A 223 17.43 -12.41 -14.87
C ILE A 223 15.96 -12.69 -15.16
N VAL A 224 15.10 -11.74 -14.84
CA VAL A 224 13.64 -11.87 -15.04
C VAL A 224 13.26 -12.06 -16.51
N HIS A 225 13.88 -11.30 -17.42
CA HIS A 225 13.55 -11.35 -18.85
C HIS A 225 14.17 -12.54 -19.60
N GLN A 226 15.42 -12.92 -19.28
CA GLN A 226 16.17 -13.95 -20.02
C GLN A 226 15.73 -15.36 -19.67
N ASN A 227 15.35 -15.62 -18.43
CA ASN A 227 15.02 -16.96 -17.95
C ASN A 227 13.59 -17.41 -18.22
N GLY A 228 12.85 -16.65 -19.03
CA GLY A 228 11.54 -17.03 -19.52
C GLY A 228 10.42 -16.94 -18.50
N TYR A 229 10.64 -16.30 -17.36
CA TYR A 229 9.61 -16.10 -16.35
C TYR A 229 8.37 -15.43 -16.93
N ILE A 230 8.55 -14.34 -17.70
CA ILE A 230 7.43 -13.61 -18.32
C ILE A 230 6.69 -14.44 -19.37
N LYS A 231 7.38 -15.37 -20.07
CA LYS A 231 6.77 -16.18 -21.13
C LYS A 231 5.88 -17.32 -20.61
N LYS A 232 6.03 -17.70 -19.35
CA LYS A 232 5.27 -18.81 -18.72
C LYS A 232 3.91 -18.39 -18.14
N LEU A 233 3.53 -17.13 -18.29
CA LEU A 233 2.32 -16.57 -17.69
C LEU A 233 1.02 -16.99 -18.41
N ASN A 234 0.93 -18.24 -18.92
CA ASN A 234 -0.24 -18.74 -19.65
C ASN A 234 -1.55 -18.73 -18.84
N ASN A 235 -1.46 -18.73 -17.50
CA ASN A 235 -2.59 -18.68 -16.57
C ASN A 235 -2.69 -17.33 -15.82
N PHE A 236 -2.00 -16.30 -16.31
CA PHE A 236 -2.04 -14.99 -15.67
C PHE A 236 -3.40 -14.32 -15.86
N PRO A 237 -3.92 -13.64 -14.84
CA PRO A 237 -5.19 -12.95 -14.96
C PRO A 237 -5.13 -11.85 -16.03
N LYS A 238 -6.25 -11.59 -16.70
CA LYS A 238 -6.38 -10.44 -17.60
C LYS A 238 -6.56 -9.16 -16.78
N SER A 239 -6.10 -8.03 -17.32
CA SER A 239 -6.30 -6.73 -16.71
C SER A 239 -7.72 -6.21 -16.96
N LYS A 240 -8.54 -6.24 -15.93
CA LYS A 240 -9.89 -5.64 -15.97
C LYS A 240 -9.80 -4.11 -16.07
N LEU A 241 -8.85 -3.49 -15.38
CA LEU A 241 -8.65 -2.05 -15.45
C LEU A 241 -8.32 -1.57 -16.86
N LYS A 242 -7.48 -2.29 -17.58
CA LYS A 242 -7.12 -1.95 -18.96
C LYS A 242 -8.35 -2.00 -19.88
N ASP A 243 -9.19 -3.03 -19.73
CA ASP A 243 -10.37 -3.21 -20.55
C ASP A 243 -11.44 -2.16 -20.24
N GLU A 244 -11.53 -1.70 -18.99
CA GLU A 244 -12.55 -0.77 -18.51
C GLU A 244 -12.07 0.68 -18.38
N LEU A 245 -10.81 0.99 -18.77
CA LEU A 245 -10.20 2.29 -18.51
C LEU A 245 -11.05 3.47 -19.00
N SER A 246 -11.57 3.41 -20.23
CA SER A 246 -12.38 4.50 -20.79
C SER A 246 -13.68 4.72 -20.01
N ASN A 247 -14.30 3.65 -19.52
CA ASN A 247 -15.49 3.73 -18.69
C ASN A 247 -15.17 4.35 -17.33
N ILE A 248 -14.07 3.92 -16.70
CA ILE A 248 -13.60 4.47 -15.42
C ILE A 248 -13.30 5.96 -15.55
N GLN A 249 -12.59 6.36 -16.59
CA GLN A 249 -12.28 7.77 -16.86
C GLN A 249 -13.54 8.60 -17.04
N SER A 250 -14.55 8.07 -17.75
CA SER A 250 -15.84 8.75 -17.91
C SER A 250 -16.57 8.93 -16.57
N LEU A 251 -16.51 7.94 -15.67
CA LEU A 251 -17.13 8.02 -14.34
C LEU A 251 -16.42 9.03 -13.42
N ALA A 252 -15.10 9.11 -13.52
CA ALA A 252 -14.27 9.98 -12.68
C ALA A 252 -14.15 11.42 -13.25
N ASN A 253 -14.57 11.66 -14.49
CA ASN A 253 -14.47 12.97 -15.13
C ASN A 253 -15.66 13.86 -14.73
N ALA A 254 -15.49 14.58 -13.63
CA ALA A 254 -16.47 15.57 -13.14
C ALA A 254 -15.77 16.71 -12.41
N SER A 255 -16.48 17.82 -12.25
CA SER A 255 -15.92 19.05 -11.66
C SER A 255 -15.77 19.01 -10.16
N ASN A 256 -16.46 18.08 -9.49
CA ASN A 256 -16.48 17.94 -8.04
C ASN A 256 -16.74 16.50 -7.59
N LEU A 257 -16.43 16.23 -6.33
CA LEU A 257 -16.54 14.88 -5.74
C LEU A 257 -17.98 14.34 -5.75
N ILE A 258 -18.98 15.20 -5.56
CA ILE A 258 -20.40 14.77 -5.50
C ILE A 258 -20.81 14.20 -6.85
N GLU A 259 -20.49 14.89 -7.94
CA GLU A 259 -20.76 14.41 -9.30
C GLU A 259 -20.02 13.09 -9.61
N VAL A 260 -18.77 12.95 -9.19
CA VAL A 260 -18.02 11.69 -9.34
C VAL A 260 -18.72 10.55 -8.61
N ALA A 261 -19.11 10.78 -7.36
CA ALA A 261 -19.81 9.77 -6.56
C ALA A 261 -21.17 9.39 -7.20
N GLU A 262 -21.93 10.36 -7.68
CA GLU A 262 -23.20 10.13 -8.39
C GLU A 262 -22.99 9.33 -9.67
N ASN A 263 -21.98 9.66 -10.48
CA ASN A 263 -21.63 8.92 -11.69
C ASN A 263 -21.32 7.44 -11.38
N ILE A 264 -20.50 7.20 -10.36
CA ILE A 264 -20.15 5.84 -9.95
C ILE A 264 -21.40 5.10 -9.46
N LEU A 265 -22.18 5.69 -8.58
CA LEU A 265 -23.36 5.06 -7.97
C LEU A 265 -24.48 4.80 -8.98
N SER A 266 -24.68 5.69 -9.94
CA SER A 266 -25.72 5.57 -10.99
C SER A 266 -25.29 4.72 -12.19
N ASN A 267 -24.02 4.30 -12.29
CA ASN A 267 -23.52 3.48 -13.40
C ASN A 267 -24.45 2.26 -13.63
N PRO A 268 -25.05 2.05 -14.83
CA PRO A 268 -25.99 0.97 -15.07
C PRO A 268 -25.33 -0.42 -15.20
N ASN A 269 -23.99 -0.49 -15.23
CA ASN A 269 -23.27 -1.76 -15.39
C ASN A 269 -23.55 -2.69 -14.19
N LYS A 270 -23.96 -3.93 -14.50
CA LYS A 270 -24.29 -4.97 -13.52
C LYS A 270 -23.19 -6.00 -13.31
N ASP A 271 -22.00 -5.79 -13.89
CA ASP A 271 -20.84 -6.62 -13.62
C ASP A 271 -20.52 -6.55 -12.10
N GLU A 272 -20.26 -7.71 -11.50
CA GLU A 272 -19.99 -7.85 -10.07
C GLU A 272 -18.85 -6.92 -9.60
N TRP A 273 -17.86 -6.70 -10.45
CA TRP A 273 -16.75 -5.81 -10.18
C TRP A 273 -17.20 -4.35 -9.94
N TYR A 274 -18.11 -3.84 -10.81
CA TYR A 274 -18.71 -2.51 -10.61
C TYR A 274 -19.64 -2.46 -9.40
N LEU A 275 -20.41 -3.52 -9.18
CA LEU A 275 -21.34 -3.58 -8.04
C LEU A 275 -20.59 -3.56 -6.71
N LYS A 276 -19.46 -4.27 -6.59
CA LYS A 276 -18.58 -4.21 -5.41
C LYS A 276 -18.04 -2.81 -5.19
N GLY A 277 -17.56 -2.14 -6.25
CA GLY A 277 -17.07 -0.77 -6.14
C GLY A 277 -18.13 0.23 -5.68
N LYS A 278 -19.36 0.12 -6.21
CA LYS A 278 -20.50 0.94 -5.75
C LYS A 278 -20.82 0.68 -4.27
N GLU A 279 -20.84 -0.56 -3.86
CA GLU A 279 -21.15 -0.91 -2.47
C GLU A 279 -20.06 -0.39 -1.53
N SER A 280 -18.78 -0.46 -1.93
CA SER A 280 -17.68 0.11 -1.18
C SER A 280 -17.83 1.62 -1.01
N LEU A 281 -18.09 2.36 -2.09
CA LEU A 281 -18.33 3.81 -2.03
C LEU A 281 -19.55 4.15 -1.17
N LYS A 282 -20.65 3.41 -1.34
CA LYS A 282 -21.91 3.64 -0.61
C LYS A 282 -21.76 3.44 0.91
N ARG A 283 -20.97 2.45 1.33
CA ARG A 283 -20.71 2.13 2.75
C ARG A 283 -19.54 2.90 3.33
N GLY A 284 -18.67 3.42 2.48
CA GLY A 284 -17.46 4.12 2.87
C GLY A 284 -17.73 5.41 3.62
N SER A 285 -16.73 5.88 4.36
CA SER A 285 -16.81 7.15 5.08
C SER A 285 -16.91 8.33 4.11
N PRO A 286 -17.92 9.19 4.24
CA PRO A 286 -18.01 10.44 3.51
C PRO A 286 -16.81 11.36 3.76
N THR A 287 -16.27 11.38 4.98
CA THR A 287 -15.04 12.14 5.31
C THR A 287 -13.86 11.61 4.50
N SER A 288 -13.69 10.30 4.47
CA SER A 288 -12.61 9.66 3.68
C SER A 288 -12.72 9.98 2.19
N ALA A 289 -13.94 10.00 1.64
CA ALA A 289 -14.15 10.39 0.24
C ALA A 289 -13.64 11.81 -0.06
N HIS A 290 -13.86 12.76 0.85
CA HIS A 290 -13.32 14.12 0.72
C HIS A 290 -11.79 14.16 0.84
N LEU A 291 -11.18 13.36 1.74
CA LEU A 291 -9.73 13.28 1.86
C LEU A 291 -9.10 12.69 0.60
N ILE A 292 -9.72 11.66 0.02
CA ILE A 292 -9.33 11.07 -1.27
C ILE A 292 -9.39 12.12 -2.40
N TRP A 293 -10.45 12.90 -2.45
CA TRP A 293 -10.55 14.01 -3.41
C TRP A 293 -9.43 15.02 -3.24
N LEU A 294 -9.14 15.40 -1.99
CA LEU A 294 -8.07 16.33 -1.64
C LEU A 294 -6.69 15.79 -2.04
N GLN A 295 -6.43 14.48 -1.84
CA GLN A 295 -5.21 13.84 -2.30
C GLN A 295 -5.03 13.95 -3.82
N CYS A 296 -6.09 13.69 -4.59
CA CYS A 296 -6.07 13.83 -6.05
C CYS A 296 -5.77 15.28 -6.48
N GLN A 297 -6.33 16.28 -5.78
CA GLN A 297 -6.05 17.69 -6.06
C GLN A 297 -4.59 18.08 -5.79
N ASN A 298 -3.96 17.47 -4.81
CA ASN A 298 -2.59 17.81 -4.38
C ASN A 298 -1.52 16.93 -5.03
N SER A 299 -1.86 15.77 -5.61
CA SER A 299 -0.91 14.75 -6.06
C SER A 299 0.16 15.24 -7.03
N SER A 300 -0.18 16.22 -7.89
CA SER A 300 0.74 16.79 -8.88
C SER A 300 1.62 17.92 -8.34
N HIS A 301 1.34 18.43 -7.15
CA HIS A 301 1.99 19.63 -6.59
C HIS A 301 2.98 19.32 -5.48
N LEU A 302 2.85 18.15 -4.84
CA LEU A 302 3.68 17.76 -3.72
C LEU A 302 4.87 16.88 -4.17
N ASP A 303 6.04 17.14 -3.61
CA ASP A 303 7.15 16.20 -3.68
C ASP A 303 6.93 15.02 -2.70
N LEU A 304 7.78 14.00 -2.76
CA LEU A 304 7.59 12.80 -1.93
C LEU A 304 7.63 13.09 -0.42
N LYS A 305 8.50 14.00 0.02
CA LYS A 305 8.60 14.40 1.42
C LYS A 305 7.34 15.15 1.87
N GLU A 306 6.88 16.06 1.04
CA GLU A 306 5.64 16.82 1.28
C GLU A 306 4.42 15.90 1.29
N VAL A 307 4.38 14.86 0.45
CA VAL A 307 3.34 13.82 0.48
C VAL A 307 3.29 13.14 1.84
N PHE A 308 4.41 12.62 2.35
CA PHE A 308 4.42 11.96 3.65
C PHE A 308 4.08 12.90 4.81
N GLN A 309 4.47 14.17 4.74
CA GLN A 309 4.07 15.18 5.72
C GLN A 309 2.57 15.48 5.67
N PHE A 310 2.01 15.60 4.47
CA PHE A 310 0.59 15.81 4.24
C PHE A 310 -0.24 14.63 4.75
N GLU A 311 0.12 13.41 4.37
CA GLU A 311 -0.56 12.19 4.80
C GLU A 311 -0.46 11.99 6.32
N LEU A 312 0.71 12.25 6.94
CA LEU A 312 0.87 12.16 8.39
C LEU A 312 -0.04 13.14 9.14
N ASN A 313 -0.14 14.37 8.64
CA ASN A 313 -1.07 15.34 9.21
C ASN A 313 -2.52 14.83 9.17
N LEU A 314 -2.96 14.33 8.03
CA LEU A 314 -4.30 13.76 7.88
C LEU A 314 -4.50 12.56 8.80
N ALA A 315 -3.55 11.62 8.87
CA ALA A 315 -3.62 10.43 9.70
C ALA A 315 -3.76 10.78 11.19
N ILE A 316 -2.98 11.73 11.69
CA ILE A 316 -3.07 12.21 13.07
C ILE A 316 -4.45 12.84 13.33
N GLN A 317 -4.96 13.67 12.44
CA GLN A 317 -6.27 14.31 12.63
C GLN A 317 -7.41 13.29 12.57
N ILE A 318 -7.36 12.33 11.66
CA ILE A 318 -8.39 11.32 11.53
C ILE A 318 -8.44 10.38 12.73
N THR A 319 -7.29 10.09 13.37
CA THR A 319 -7.26 9.31 14.62
C THR A 319 -7.85 10.06 15.81
N ARG A 320 -7.70 11.38 15.83
CA ARG A 320 -8.19 12.22 16.94
C ARG A 320 -9.69 12.51 16.86
N MET A 321 -10.21 12.77 15.68
CA MET A 321 -11.56 13.31 15.53
C MET A 321 -12.35 12.79 14.33
N GLY A 322 -11.77 11.90 13.53
CA GLY A 322 -12.38 11.35 12.32
C GLY A 322 -13.16 10.06 12.53
N ASP A 323 -13.41 9.39 11.41
CA ASP A 323 -14.23 8.19 11.31
C ASP A 323 -13.45 6.89 11.54
N PHE A 324 -12.11 6.94 11.63
CA PHE A 324 -11.25 5.76 11.64
C PHE A 324 -11.56 4.79 12.78
N LYS A 325 -11.74 5.32 14.00
CA LYS A 325 -12.12 4.50 15.15
C LYS A 325 -13.43 3.75 14.93
N GLU A 326 -14.45 4.42 14.38
CA GLU A 326 -15.75 3.82 14.12
C GLU A 326 -15.69 2.79 13.00
N GLY A 327 -14.93 3.07 11.94
CA GLY A 327 -14.75 2.12 10.84
C GLY A 327 -14.10 0.81 11.30
N ILE A 328 -13.06 0.89 12.13
CA ILE A 328 -12.42 -0.29 12.71
C ILE A 328 -13.39 -1.03 13.63
N ARG A 329 -14.16 -0.32 14.48
CA ARG A 329 -15.18 -0.96 15.32
C ARG A 329 -16.11 -1.82 14.47
N ALA A 330 -16.69 -1.22 13.45
CA ALA A 330 -17.71 -1.87 12.64
C ALA A 330 -17.17 -3.07 11.84
N LEU A 331 -15.96 -2.95 11.27
CA LEU A 331 -15.40 -3.97 10.39
C LEU A 331 -14.66 -5.09 11.17
N ILE A 332 -13.91 -4.74 12.22
CA ILE A 332 -12.92 -5.66 12.84
C ILE A 332 -13.32 -6.08 14.24
N ILE A 333 -13.88 -5.18 15.06
CA ILE A 333 -14.17 -5.43 16.46
C ILE A 333 -15.55 -6.08 16.59
N ASP A 334 -16.61 -5.36 16.24
CA ASP A 334 -18.00 -5.82 16.35
C ASP A 334 -18.43 -6.67 15.16
N LYS A 335 -17.80 -6.46 14.00
CA LYS A 335 -18.06 -7.17 12.73
C LYS A 335 -19.52 -7.08 12.27
N ASP A 336 -20.20 -5.99 12.65
CA ASP A 336 -21.57 -5.71 12.24
C ASP A 336 -21.62 -5.11 10.81
N ASN A 337 -20.50 -4.55 10.33
CA ASN A 337 -20.40 -3.83 9.06
C ASN A 337 -21.37 -2.64 8.95
N GLU A 338 -21.80 -2.08 10.08
CA GLU A 338 -22.72 -0.96 10.20
C GLU A 338 -22.03 0.23 10.85
N ALA A 339 -21.07 0.81 10.13
CA ALA A 339 -20.35 1.97 10.61
C ALA A 339 -21.28 3.19 10.71
N LYS A 340 -21.23 3.88 11.84
CA LYS A 340 -21.95 5.13 12.11
C LYS A 340 -21.02 6.30 11.89
N TRP A 341 -20.87 6.69 10.62
CA TRP A 341 -20.01 7.78 10.25
C TRP A 341 -20.46 9.11 10.87
N LYS A 342 -19.53 10.02 11.05
CA LYS A 342 -19.80 11.35 11.62
C LYS A 342 -20.78 12.15 10.78
N TYR A 343 -20.77 11.94 9.47
CA TYR A 343 -21.67 12.57 8.50
C TYR A 343 -22.33 11.51 7.62
N ASP A 344 -23.59 11.71 7.29
CA ASP A 344 -24.42 10.73 6.57
C ASP A 344 -24.12 10.67 5.08
N SER A 345 -23.56 11.74 4.52
CA SER A 345 -23.31 11.84 3.07
C SER A 345 -22.16 12.80 2.76
N ILE A 346 -21.58 12.61 1.58
CA ILE A 346 -20.52 13.48 1.04
C ILE A 346 -20.97 14.94 0.96
N SER A 347 -22.26 15.21 0.63
CA SER A 347 -22.80 16.56 0.50
C SER A 347 -23.04 17.27 1.83
N ASN A 348 -23.10 16.56 2.95
CA ASN A 348 -23.48 17.12 4.26
C ASN A 348 -22.28 17.52 5.13
N ILE A 349 -21.05 17.34 4.65
CA ILE A 349 -19.84 17.67 5.41
C ILE A 349 -19.59 19.18 5.36
N PRO A 350 -19.55 19.87 6.53
CA PRO A 350 -19.21 21.29 6.57
C PRO A 350 -17.76 21.51 6.12
N SER A 351 -17.54 22.49 5.23
CA SER A 351 -16.19 22.85 4.77
C SER A 351 -15.24 23.24 5.91
N VAL A 352 -15.76 23.87 6.96
CA VAL A 352 -15.00 24.21 8.18
C VAL A 352 -14.44 22.94 8.85
N TRP A 353 -15.23 21.87 8.90
CA TRP A 353 -14.78 20.60 9.47
C TRP A 353 -13.65 19.97 8.63
N LEU A 354 -13.82 19.95 7.31
CA LEU A 354 -12.75 19.48 6.43
C LEU A 354 -11.47 20.29 6.61
N CYS A 355 -11.58 21.63 6.71
CA CYS A 355 -10.43 22.48 6.98
C CYS A 355 -9.66 22.07 8.26
N LEU A 356 -10.35 21.65 9.32
CA LEU A 356 -9.70 21.21 10.56
C LEU A 356 -8.84 19.95 10.35
N LEU A 357 -9.14 19.10 9.37
CA LEU A 357 -8.37 17.89 9.11
C LEU A 357 -7.02 18.17 8.42
N TYR A 358 -6.91 19.24 7.64
CA TYR A 358 -5.68 19.50 6.86
C TYR A 358 -4.98 20.84 7.20
N THR A 359 -5.56 21.68 8.05
CA THR A 359 -4.93 22.97 8.44
C THR A 359 -4.32 22.96 9.85
N SER A 360 -4.33 21.85 10.56
CA SER A 360 -3.70 21.74 11.87
C SER A 360 -2.19 21.99 11.78
N PRO A 361 -1.58 22.65 12.79
CA PRO A 361 -0.15 22.82 12.77
C PRO A 361 0.54 21.46 12.72
N SER A 362 1.51 21.35 11.81
CA SER A 362 2.39 20.20 11.70
C SER A 362 2.89 19.78 13.09
N PRO A 363 2.96 18.49 13.42
CA PRO A 363 3.76 18.05 14.54
C PRO A 363 5.16 18.65 14.34
N ARG A 364 5.70 19.27 15.38
CA ARG A 364 6.95 20.04 15.31
C ARG A 364 8.06 19.19 14.71
N ASP A 365 8.83 19.83 13.83
CA ASP A 365 10.06 19.34 13.19
C ASP A 365 10.98 18.54 14.11
#